data_cbb2508cf89c6612b1a211aac666a1b3
#
_entry.id   cbb2508cf89c6612b1a211aac666a1b3
#
_cell.length_a   1.000
_cell.length_b   1.000
_cell.length_c   1.000
_cell.angle_alpha   90.00
_cell.angle_beta   90.00
_cell.angle_gamma   90.00
#
_symmetry.space_group_name_H-M   'P 1'
#
loop_
_entity.id
_entity.type
_entity.pdbx_description
1 polymer ?
#
loop_
_entity_poly.entity_id
_entity_poly.type
_entity_poly.pdbx_seq_one_letter_code
_entity_poly.pdbx_strand_id
1 'polypeptide(L)'
;VNAGIVKNLVQQVAKTCPKACIGIITNPVNTTVAIAAEVLKKAGVYDKNKLFGVTTLDIIRSNTFVAELKGKQPGEVEVPVIGGHSGVTILPLLSQVPGVSFTEQEVADLTKRIQNAGTEVVEAKAGGGSATLSMGQAAARFGLSLVRALQGEQGVVECAYVEGDGQYARFFSQPLLLGKNGVEERKSIGTLSAFEKNALEGMLDTLKKDIALGEE
;
A
#
# COMPACT_ATOMS: atom_id res chain seq x y z
N VAL A 1 16.97 -9.94 8.09
CA VAL A 1 16.10 -10.91 8.77
C VAL A 1 14.77 -11.06 8.03
N ASN A 2 13.99 -10.01 7.86
CA ASN A 2 12.65 -10.06 7.25
C ASN A 2 12.65 -10.58 5.79
N ALA A 3 13.66 -10.23 5.00
CA ALA A 3 13.79 -10.73 3.63
C ALA A 3 13.85 -12.27 3.58
N GLY A 4 14.63 -12.89 4.46
CA GLY A 4 14.73 -14.34 4.56
C GLY A 4 13.43 -15.01 4.99
N ILE A 5 12.69 -14.39 5.91
CA ILE A 5 11.39 -14.88 6.36
C ILE A 5 10.38 -14.85 5.21
N VAL A 6 10.27 -13.74 4.53
CA VAL A 6 9.36 -13.58 3.37
C VAL A 6 9.71 -14.58 2.27
N LYS A 7 10.98 -14.68 1.92
CA LYS A 7 11.48 -15.64 0.92
C LYS A 7 11.03 -17.07 1.27
N ASN A 8 11.28 -17.51 2.51
CA ASN A 8 10.93 -18.84 2.98
C ASN A 8 9.44 -19.12 2.92
N LEU A 9 8.63 -18.22 3.46
CA LEU A 9 7.17 -18.37 3.49
C LEU A 9 6.58 -18.39 2.09
N VAL A 10 7.02 -17.50 1.20
CA VAL A 10 6.53 -17.45 -0.17
C VAL A 10 6.95 -18.70 -0.97
N GLN A 11 8.13 -19.25 -0.71
CA GLN A 11 8.53 -20.55 -1.27
C GLN A 11 7.59 -21.69 -0.85
N GLN A 12 7.13 -21.69 0.41
CA GLN A 12 6.14 -22.67 0.87
C GLN A 12 4.79 -22.47 0.21
N VAL A 13 4.31 -21.23 0.10
CA VAL A 13 3.06 -20.90 -0.61
C VAL A 13 3.14 -21.35 -2.07
N ALA A 14 4.25 -21.12 -2.76
CA ALA A 14 4.44 -21.57 -4.14
C ALA A 14 4.31 -23.08 -4.32
N LYS A 15 4.71 -23.85 -3.31
CA LYS A 15 4.63 -25.32 -3.34
C LYS A 15 3.24 -25.85 -2.96
N THR A 16 2.58 -25.22 -2.00
CA THR A 16 1.36 -25.76 -1.39
C THR A 16 0.08 -25.16 -1.95
N CYS A 17 0.08 -23.87 -2.30
CA CYS A 17 -1.09 -23.16 -2.82
C CYS A 17 -0.68 -22.12 -3.89
N PRO A 18 -0.15 -22.58 -5.04
CA PRO A 18 0.44 -21.69 -6.05
C PRO A 18 -0.55 -20.72 -6.71
N LYS A 19 -1.85 -20.96 -6.56
CA LYS A 19 -2.91 -20.09 -7.13
C LYS A 19 -3.52 -19.12 -6.12
N ALA A 20 -3.06 -19.13 -4.86
CA ALA A 20 -3.58 -18.25 -3.82
C ALA A 20 -3.21 -16.78 -4.09
N CYS A 21 -4.10 -15.87 -3.68
CA CYS A 21 -3.74 -14.47 -3.52
C CYS A 21 -2.87 -14.30 -2.28
N ILE A 22 -1.79 -13.54 -2.40
CA ILE A 22 -0.82 -13.31 -1.34
C ILE A 22 -0.83 -11.83 -0.97
N GLY A 23 -1.05 -11.53 0.30
CA GLY A 23 -0.92 -10.18 0.86
C GLY A 23 0.32 -10.10 1.74
N ILE A 24 1.31 -9.33 1.32
CA ILE A 24 2.54 -9.08 2.07
C ILE A 24 2.31 -7.91 3.02
N ILE A 25 2.55 -8.15 4.32
CA ILE A 25 2.45 -7.15 5.38
C ILE A 25 3.84 -6.80 5.93
N THR A 26 4.77 -7.73 5.85
CA THR A 26 6.12 -7.64 6.44
C THR A 26 6.92 -6.50 5.83
N ASN A 27 7.38 -5.57 6.67
CA ASN A 27 8.21 -4.45 6.26
C ASN A 27 9.67 -4.84 5.99
N PRO A 28 10.34 -4.12 5.11
CA PRO A 28 9.86 -3.00 4.28
C PRO A 28 9.09 -3.49 3.04
N VAL A 29 7.80 -3.15 2.95
CA VAL A 29 6.88 -3.67 1.93
C VAL A 29 7.34 -3.37 0.50
N ASN A 30 7.88 -2.18 0.25
CA ASN A 30 8.39 -1.84 -1.09
C ASN A 30 9.41 -2.85 -1.61
N THR A 31 10.20 -3.42 -0.72
CA THR A 31 11.24 -4.42 -1.01
C THR A 31 10.72 -5.85 -0.90
N THR A 32 9.94 -6.16 0.12
CA THR A 32 9.48 -7.54 0.39
C THR A 32 8.51 -8.05 -0.67
N VAL A 33 7.69 -7.19 -1.26
CA VAL A 33 6.83 -7.57 -2.39
C VAL A 33 7.68 -7.93 -3.62
N ALA A 34 8.73 -7.17 -3.89
CA ALA A 34 9.67 -7.50 -4.97
C ALA A 34 10.36 -8.85 -4.74
N ILE A 35 10.79 -9.13 -3.51
CA ILE A 35 11.34 -10.44 -3.12
C ILE A 35 10.32 -11.55 -3.39
N ALA A 36 9.09 -11.37 -2.96
CA ALA A 36 8.02 -12.35 -3.18
C ALA A 36 7.79 -12.62 -4.67
N ALA A 37 7.76 -11.58 -5.50
CA ALA A 37 7.62 -11.70 -6.95
C ALA A 37 8.76 -12.53 -7.57
N GLU A 38 10.00 -12.27 -7.18
CA GLU A 38 11.15 -13.03 -7.69
C GLU A 38 11.11 -14.50 -7.26
N VAL A 39 10.71 -14.78 -6.02
CA VAL A 39 10.53 -16.15 -5.53
C VAL A 39 9.47 -16.89 -6.34
N LEU A 40 8.32 -16.26 -6.59
CA LEU A 40 7.22 -16.85 -7.37
C LEU A 40 7.60 -17.04 -8.83
N LYS A 41 8.36 -16.12 -9.43
CA LYS A 41 8.90 -16.26 -10.79
C LYS A 41 9.82 -17.46 -10.91
N LYS A 42 10.75 -17.62 -9.99
CA LYS A 42 11.68 -18.78 -9.95
C LYS A 42 10.94 -20.11 -9.80
N ALA A 43 9.82 -20.12 -9.11
CA ALA A 43 8.96 -21.29 -8.96
C ALA A 43 8.02 -21.51 -10.17
N GLY A 44 7.95 -20.57 -11.11
CA GLY A 44 7.09 -20.66 -12.29
C GLY A 44 5.60 -20.46 -12.01
N VAL A 45 5.24 -19.83 -10.89
CA VAL A 45 3.85 -19.65 -10.44
C VAL A 45 3.46 -18.18 -10.22
N TYR A 46 4.27 -17.25 -10.67
CA TYR A 46 4.02 -15.83 -10.48
C TYR A 46 2.82 -15.34 -11.30
N ASP A 47 1.86 -14.74 -10.60
CA ASP A 47 0.75 -13.99 -11.18
C ASP A 47 0.70 -12.60 -10.54
N LYS A 48 1.02 -11.56 -11.30
CA LYS A 48 1.05 -10.18 -10.80
C LYS A 48 -0.31 -9.68 -10.30
N ASN A 49 -1.39 -10.32 -10.68
CA ASN A 49 -2.74 -9.98 -10.23
C ASN A 49 -3.10 -10.60 -8.87
N LYS A 50 -2.25 -11.46 -8.33
CA LYS A 50 -2.48 -12.20 -7.08
C LYS A 50 -1.42 -11.94 -6.00
N LEU A 51 -0.52 -11.00 -6.22
CA LEU A 51 0.48 -10.58 -5.23
C LEU A 51 0.25 -9.12 -4.86
N PHE A 52 0.05 -8.86 -3.57
CA PHE A 52 -0.27 -7.56 -3.03
C PHE A 52 0.67 -7.19 -1.89
N GLY A 53 1.09 -5.92 -1.83
CA GLY A 53 1.57 -5.31 -0.61
C GLY A 53 0.43 -4.58 0.07
N VAL A 54 0.18 -4.88 1.34
CA VAL A 54 -0.92 -4.28 2.10
C VAL A 54 -0.51 -2.92 2.63
N THR A 55 -1.08 -1.86 2.06
CA THR A 55 -0.83 -0.45 2.41
C THR A 55 -2.03 0.21 3.08
N THR A 56 -3.04 -0.56 3.43
CA THR A 56 -4.32 -0.08 3.97
C THR A 56 -4.16 0.73 5.26
N LEU A 57 -3.13 0.46 6.05
CA LEU A 57 -2.86 1.22 7.28
C LEU A 57 -2.58 2.70 6.98
N ASP A 58 -1.91 3.03 5.88
CA ASP A 58 -1.68 4.42 5.47
C ASP A 58 -2.99 5.13 5.15
N ILE A 59 -3.96 4.42 4.58
CA ILE A 59 -5.30 4.94 4.31
C ILE A 59 -6.04 5.20 5.62
N ILE A 60 -6.04 4.26 6.54
CA ILE A 60 -6.70 4.38 7.85
C ILE A 60 -6.10 5.54 8.65
N ARG A 61 -4.78 5.67 8.68
CA ARG A 61 -4.09 6.80 9.33
C ARG A 61 -4.44 8.12 8.67
N SER A 62 -4.44 8.18 7.35
CA SER A 62 -4.81 9.38 6.60
C SER A 62 -6.25 9.81 6.89
N ASN A 63 -7.19 8.86 6.90
CA ASN A 63 -8.58 9.12 7.24
C ASN A 63 -8.72 9.69 8.65
N THR A 64 -8.01 9.10 9.61
CA THR A 64 -8.02 9.56 11.01
C THR A 64 -7.46 10.97 11.15
N PHE A 65 -6.30 11.25 10.55
CA PHE A 65 -5.66 12.57 10.68
C PHE A 65 -6.45 13.68 9.97
N VAL A 66 -7.03 13.38 8.82
CA VAL A 66 -7.92 14.33 8.12
C VAL A 66 -9.19 14.57 8.95
N ALA A 67 -9.79 13.52 9.49
CA ALA A 67 -10.98 13.64 10.33
C ALA A 67 -10.71 14.50 11.57
N GLU A 68 -9.60 14.27 12.27
CA GLU A 68 -9.17 15.10 13.41
C GLU A 68 -9.06 16.58 13.03
N LEU A 69 -8.36 16.87 11.92
CA LEU A 69 -8.15 18.25 11.48
C LEU A 69 -9.45 18.96 11.10
N LYS A 70 -10.38 18.24 10.49
CA LYS A 70 -11.64 18.81 9.95
C LYS A 70 -12.86 18.60 10.84
N GLY A 71 -12.70 18.06 12.04
CA GLY A 71 -13.80 17.82 12.98
C GLY A 71 -14.83 16.82 12.47
N LYS A 72 -14.40 15.80 11.75
CA LYS A 72 -15.24 14.74 11.19
C LYS A 72 -15.00 13.42 11.90
N GLN A 73 -15.86 12.43 11.65
CA GLN A 73 -15.60 11.06 12.04
C GLN A 73 -14.70 10.36 10.99
N PRO A 74 -13.78 9.49 11.41
CA PRO A 74 -12.90 8.79 10.44
C PRO A 74 -13.65 8.01 9.37
N GLY A 75 -14.82 7.46 9.69
CA GLY A 75 -15.66 6.73 8.72
C GLY A 75 -16.32 7.61 7.64
N GLU A 76 -16.30 8.92 7.80
CA GLU A 76 -16.82 9.89 6.82
C GLU A 76 -15.75 10.36 5.84
N VAL A 77 -14.51 9.94 6.03
CA VAL A 77 -13.35 10.38 5.25
C VAL A 77 -12.73 9.19 4.54
N GLU A 78 -12.46 9.33 3.27
CA GLU A 78 -11.72 8.35 2.48
C GLU A 78 -10.61 9.06 1.69
N VAL A 79 -9.37 8.82 2.06
CA VAL A 79 -8.19 9.39 1.43
C VAL A 79 -7.53 8.35 0.56
N PRO A 80 -7.47 8.52 -0.77
CA PRO A 80 -6.65 7.65 -1.60
C PRO A 80 -5.17 7.84 -1.26
N VAL A 81 -4.45 6.76 -1.08
CA VAL A 81 -2.99 6.80 -0.85
C VAL A 81 -2.31 5.97 -1.91
N ILE A 82 -1.37 6.60 -2.62
CA ILE A 82 -0.65 5.98 -3.74
C ILE A 82 0.86 5.92 -3.46
N GLY A 83 1.60 5.31 -4.35
CA GLY A 83 3.06 5.24 -4.34
C GLY A 83 3.58 3.96 -3.71
N GLY A 84 4.24 4.07 -2.59
CA GLY A 84 4.80 2.95 -1.82
C GLY A 84 4.31 2.95 -0.38
N HIS A 85 5.11 2.34 0.52
CA HIS A 85 4.77 2.16 1.92
C HIS A 85 5.93 2.50 2.86
N SER A 86 6.79 3.42 2.48
CA SER A 86 7.90 3.87 3.32
C SER A 86 8.17 5.36 3.14
N GLY A 87 8.16 6.12 4.22
CA GLY A 87 8.55 7.53 4.24
C GLY A 87 7.96 8.34 3.09
N VAL A 88 8.82 8.98 2.32
CA VAL A 88 8.43 9.86 1.19
C VAL A 88 7.69 9.14 0.06
N THR A 89 7.74 7.80 0.00
CA THR A 89 7.02 7.04 -1.02
C THR A 89 5.52 6.93 -0.76
N ILE A 90 5.07 7.26 0.45
CA ILE A 90 3.65 7.32 0.82
C ILE A 90 3.10 8.67 0.34
N LEU A 91 2.15 8.65 -0.59
CA LEU A 91 1.56 9.86 -1.13
C LEU A 91 0.04 9.87 -0.96
N PRO A 92 -0.47 10.54 0.08
CA PRO A 92 -1.91 10.73 0.23
C PRO A 92 -2.41 11.78 -0.77
N LEU A 93 -3.49 11.45 -1.46
CA LEU A 93 -4.12 12.36 -2.44
C LEU A 93 -5.19 13.21 -1.76
N LEU A 94 -4.75 14.18 -0.98
CA LEU A 94 -5.64 15.06 -0.19
C LEU A 94 -6.56 15.90 -1.08
N SER A 95 -6.13 16.25 -2.30
CA SER A 95 -6.95 16.97 -3.28
C SER A 95 -8.17 16.19 -3.75
N GLN A 96 -8.18 14.87 -3.57
CA GLN A 96 -9.26 13.97 -4.00
C GLN A 96 -10.22 13.58 -2.87
N VAL A 97 -10.07 14.14 -1.66
CA VAL A 97 -10.99 13.86 -0.55
C VAL A 97 -12.29 14.63 -0.77
N PRO A 98 -13.44 13.93 -0.93
CA PRO A 98 -14.72 14.62 -1.21
C PRO A 98 -15.16 15.51 -0.05
N GLY A 99 -15.65 16.72 -0.38
CA GLY A 99 -16.25 17.63 0.59
C GLY A 99 -15.28 18.27 1.59
N VAL A 100 -13.99 18.16 1.37
CA VAL A 100 -12.94 18.71 2.25
C VAL A 100 -11.94 19.51 1.41
N SER A 101 -11.58 20.69 1.90
CA SER A 101 -10.52 21.50 1.32
C SER A 101 -9.39 21.72 2.33
N PHE A 102 -8.18 21.93 1.83
CA PHE A 102 -6.98 22.13 2.63
C PHE A 102 -6.22 23.37 2.19
N THR A 103 -5.60 24.06 3.13
CA THR A 103 -4.59 25.06 2.83
C THR A 103 -3.29 24.36 2.39
N GLU A 104 -2.39 25.10 1.73
CA GLU A 104 -1.08 24.56 1.35
C GLU A 104 -0.28 24.06 2.56
N GLN A 105 -0.36 24.76 3.69
CA GLN A 105 0.31 24.37 4.92
C GLN A 105 -0.28 23.07 5.50
N GLU A 106 -1.61 22.95 5.49
CA GLU A 106 -2.30 21.73 5.94
C GLU A 106 -1.91 20.52 5.09
N VAL A 107 -1.81 20.68 3.78
CA VAL A 107 -1.36 19.61 2.87
C VAL A 107 0.06 19.16 3.21
N ALA A 108 0.98 20.10 3.39
CA ALA A 108 2.36 19.78 3.72
C ALA A 108 2.50 19.08 5.07
N ASP A 109 1.83 19.60 6.10
CA ASP A 109 1.89 19.05 7.45
C ASP A 109 1.25 17.68 7.56
N LEU A 110 0.06 17.49 6.97
CA LEU A 110 -0.62 16.19 6.94
C LEU A 110 0.19 15.15 6.18
N THR A 111 0.70 15.49 5.02
CA THR A 111 1.52 14.57 4.21
C THR A 111 2.73 14.11 5.00
N LYS A 112 3.45 15.03 5.63
CA LYS A 112 4.60 14.72 6.48
C LYS A 112 4.23 13.84 7.67
N ARG A 113 3.12 14.13 8.36
CA ARG A 113 2.64 13.33 9.49
C ARG A 113 2.29 11.91 9.06
N ILE A 114 1.58 11.76 7.94
CA ILE A 114 1.20 10.44 7.39
C ILE A 114 2.47 9.64 7.03
N GLN A 115 3.43 10.25 6.38
CA GLN A 115 4.70 9.61 6.00
C GLN A 115 5.53 9.14 7.20
N ASN A 116 5.45 9.84 8.33
CA ASN A 116 6.23 9.54 9.53
C ASN A 116 5.48 8.70 10.57
N ALA A 117 4.21 8.41 10.37
CA ALA A 117 3.38 7.74 11.37
C ALA A 117 3.92 6.37 11.80
N GLY A 118 4.51 5.61 10.89
CA GLY A 118 5.16 4.33 11.21
C GLY A 118 6.38 4.50 12.13
N THR A 119 7.19 5.50 11.88
CA THR A 119 8.37 5.84 12.69
C THR A 119 7.95 6.25 14.09
N GLU A 120 6.93 7.10 14.22
CA GLU A 120 6.38 7.51 15.53
C GLU A 120 5.94 6.31 16.38
N VAL A 121 5.32 5.30 15.77
CA VAL A 121 4.92 4.07 16.47
C VAL A 121 6.14 3.29 16.97
N VAL A 122 7.18 3.13 16.15
CA VAL A 122 8.39 2.41 16.53
C VAL A 122 9.11 3.13 17.67
N GLU A 123 9.20 4.44 17.62
CA GLU A 123 9.79 5.27 18.67
C GLU A 123 8.99 5.18 19.98
N ALA A 124 7.67 5.32 19.91
CA ALA A 124 6.79 5.20 21.07
C ALA A 124 6.88 3.82 21.75
N LYS A 125 7.18 2.77 20.99
CA LYS A 125 7.39 1.41 21.51
C LYS A 125 8.84 1.11 21.91
N ALA A 126 9.70 2.11 21.96
CA ALA A 126 11.11 1.98 22.32
C ALA A 126 11.83 0.85 21.55
N GLY A 127 11.57 0.73 20.26
CA GLY A 127 12.16 -0.32 19.40
C GLY A 127 11.49 -1.69 19.50
N GLY A 128 10.39 -1.83 20.23
CA GLY A 128 9.61 -3.07 20.36
C GLY A 128 8.84 -3.50 19.09
N GLY A 129 9.24 -2.98 17.92
CA GLY A 129 8.65 -3.31 16.63
C GLY A 129 7.48 -2.41 16.23
N SER A 130 6.94 -2.61 15.02
CA SER A 130 5.88 -1.79 14.43
C SER A 130 4.49 -2.43 14.49
N ALA A 131 4.37 -3.67 14.96
CA ALA A 131 3.10 -4.38 15.03
C ALA A 131 2.10 -3.67 15.97
N THR A 132 0.87 -3.46 15.49
CA THR A 132 -0.20 -2.78 16.22
C THR A 132 -1.55 -3.43 15.94
N LEU A 133 -2.55 -3.13 16.79
CA LEU A 133 -3.95 -3.49 16.51
C LEU A 133 -4.47 -2.78 15.25
N SER A 134 -4.02 -1.55 14.99
CA SER A 134 -4.36 -0.81 13.77
C SER A 134 -3.87 -1.54 12.52
N MET A 135 -2.69 -2.15 12.56
CA MET A 135 -2.22 -2.98 11.44
C MET A 135 -3.08 -4.24 11.26
N GLY A 136 -3.49 -4.85 12.36
CA GLY A 136 -4.44 -5.98 12.32
C GLY A 136 -5.77 -5.59 11.68
N GLN A 137 -6.30 -4.43 12.02
CA GLN A 137 -7.51 -3.88 11.41
C GLN A 137 -7.33 -3.60 9.92
N ALA A 138 -6.20 -3.00 9.54
CA ALA A 138 -5.89 -2.72 8.13
C ALA A 138 -5.81 -4.01 7.31
N ALA A 139 -5.12 -5.02 7.82
CA ALA A 139 -5.01 -6.33 7.19
C ALA A 139 -6.39 -7.01 7.06
N ALA A 140 -7.23 -6.92 8.08
CA ALA A 140 -8.59 -7.44 8.05
C ALA A 140 -9.46 -6.73 7.00
N ARG A 141 -9.41 -5.41 6.94
CA ARG A 141 -10.13 -4.62 5.92
C ARG A 141 -9.75 -5.06 4.51
N PHE A 142 -8.46 -5.10 4.22
CA PHE A 142 -7.97 -5.51 2.90
C PHE A 142 -8.35 -6.97 2.59
N GLY A 143 -8.10 -7.87 3.54
CA GLY A 143 -8.41 -9.30 3.38
C GLY A 143 -9.88 -9.56 3.13
N LEU A 144 -10.78 -8.91 3.87
CA LEU A 144 -12.22 -9.04 3.69
C LEU A 144 -12.68 -8.48 2.33
N SER A 145 -12.13 -7.34 1.90
CA SER A 145 -12.42 -6.80 0.56
C SER A 145 -11.99 -7.78 -0.53
N LEU A 146 -10.81 -8.35 -0.41
CA LEU A 146 -10.31 -9.34 -1.36
C LEU A 146 -11.18 -10.60 -1.38
N VAL A 147 -11.56 -11.12 -0.22
CA VAL A 147 -12.44 -12.29 -0.11
C VAL A 147 -13.81 -12.03 -0.77
N ARG A 148 -14.42 -10.88 -0.51
CA ARG A 148 -15.69 -10.50 -1.17
C ARG A 148 -15.56 -10.49 -2.70
N ALA A 149 -14.48 -9.91 -3.21
CA ALA A 149 -14.19 -9.89 -4.64
C ALA A 149 -13.98 -11.30 -5.21
N LEU A 150 -13.23 -12.14 -4.52
CA LEU A 150 -13.01 -13.55 -4.90
C LEU A 150 -14.31 -14.35 -4.92
N GLN A 151 -15.28 -13.99 -4.07
CA GLN A 151 -16.62 -14.58 -4.04
C GLN A 151 -17.55 -14.03 -5.13
N GLY A 152 -17.11 -13.06 -5.91
CA GLY A 152 -17.85 -12.52 -7.05
C GLY A 152 -18.57 -11.20 -6.80
N GLU A 153 -18.37 -10.55 -5.63
CA GLU A 153 -18.89 -9.20 -5.41
C GLU A 153 -18.26 -8.22 -6.41
N GLN A 154 -19.11 -7.41 -7.04
CA GLN A 154 -18.70 -6.43 -8.03
C GLN A 154 -18.36 -5.08 -7.38
N GLY A 155 -17.47 -4.31 -8.02
CA GLY A 155 -17.17 -2.95 -7.60
C GLY A 155 -16.32 -2.82 -6.33
N VAL A 156 -15.62 -3.88 -5.93
CA VAL A 156 -14.72 -3.86 -4.77
C VAL A 156 -13.42 -3.16 -5.17
N VAL A 157 -13.16 -1.99 -4.61
CA VAL A 157 -11.97 -1.17 -4.90
C VAL A 157 -11.17 -0.98 -3.62
N GLU A 158 -9.89 -1.29 -3.68
CA GLU A 158 -8.91 -0.99 -2.63
C GLU A 158 -7.60 -0.51 -3.24
N CYS A 159 -6.91 0.41 -2.56
CA CYS A 159 -5.52 0.71 -2.89
C CYS A 159 -4.62 -0.36 -2.30
N ALA A 160 -3.70 -0.87 -3.11
CA ALA A 160 -2.65 -1.78 -2.67
C ALA A 160 -1.43 -1.68 -3.57
N TYR A 161 -0.29 -2.13 -3.06
CA TYR A 161 0.99 -2.11 -3.75
C TYR A 161 1.14 -3.37 -4.61
N VAL A 162 1.16 -3.19 -5.92
CA VAL A 162 1.18 -4.29 -6.90
C VAL A 162 2.13 -3.99 -8.06
N GLU A 163 2.57 -5.03 -8.77
CA GLU A 163 3.24 -4.85 -10.05
C GLU A 163 2.25 -4.32 -11.08
N GLY A 164 2.59 -3.20 -11.70
CA GLY A 164 1.79 -2.55 -12.72
C GLY A 164 2.41 -2.66 -14.11
N ASP A 165 2.10 -1.67 -14.95
CA ASP A 165 2.64 -1.53 -16.31
C ASP A 165 4.01 -0.82 -16.35
N GLY A 166 4.50 -0.37 -15.20
CA GLY A 166 5.77 0.35 -15.10
C GLY A 166 5.70 1.84 -15.40
N GLN A 167 4.51 2.42 -15.51
CA GLN A 167 4.34 3.85 -15.81
C GLN A 167 5.09 4.76 -14.82
N TYR A 168 5.05 4.42 -13.50
CA TYR A 168 5.74 5.16 -12.44
C TYR A 168 6.96 4.41 -11.93
N ALA A 169 6.75 3.17 -11.54
CA ALA A 169 7.75 2.20 -11.13
C ALA A 169 7.21 0.79 -11.42
N ARG A 170 8.05 -0.23 -11.34
CA ARG A 170 7.61 -1.61 -11.54
C ARG A 170 6.49 -2.01 -10.57
N PHE A 171 6.65 -1.66 -9.30
CA PHE A 171 5.59 -1.79 -8.28
C PHE A 171 5.11 -0.41 -7.85
N PHE A 172 3.82 -0.28 -7.66
CA PHE A 172 3.20 0.99 -7.29
C PHE A 172 1.85 0.75 -6.62
N SER A 173 1.56 1.50 -5.54
CA SER A 173 0.27 1.47 -4.89
C SER A 173 -0.68 2.43 -5.59
N GLN A 174 -1.83 1.93 -6.00
CA GLN A 174 -2.88 2.68 -6.68
C GLN A 174 -4.23 2.03 -6.44
N PRO A 175 -5.35 2.71 -6.73
CA PRO A 175 -6.66 2.10 -6.66
C PRO A 175 -6.75 0.90 -7.61
N LEU A 176 -7.27 -0.22 -7.09
CA LEU A 176 -7.42 -1.47 -7.82
C LEU A 176 -8.88 -1.90 -7.77
N LEU A 177 -9.44 -2.29 -8.91
CA LEU A 177 -10.66 -3.06 -8.95
C LEU A 177 -10.30 -4.53 -8.73
N LEU A 178 -10.84 -5.13 -7.68
CA LEU A 178 -10.61 -6.52 -7.32
C LEU A 178 -11.73 -7.40 -7.87
N GLY A 179 -11.42 -8.65 -8.18
CA GLY A 179 -12.37 -9.61 -8.69
C GLY A 179 -11.98 -11.06 -8.38
N LYS A 180 -12.61 -12.00 -9.07
CA LYS A 180 -12.44 -13.45 -8.82
C LYS A 180 -11.01 -13.95 -9.02
N ASN A 181 -10.20 -13.27 -9.81
CA ASN A 181 -8.82 -13.65 -10.11
C ASN A 181 -7.78 -12.69 -9.50
N GLY A 182 -8.15 -11.94 -8.47
CA GLY A 182 -7.33 -10.91 -7.86
C GLY A 182 -7.57 -9.54 -8.48
N VAL A 183 -6.53 -8.88 -8.98
CA VAL A 183 -6.66 -7.57 -9.64
C VAL A 183 -7.33 -7.74 -11.00
N GLU A 184 -8.46 -7.08 -11.22
CA GLU A 184 -9.11 -6.99 -12.54
C GLU A 184 -8.66 -5.75 -13.32
N GLU A 185 -8.52 -4.62 -12.63
CA GLU A 185 -8.15 -3.35 -13.25
C GLU A 185 -7.28 -2.55 -12.29
N ARG A 186 -6.19 -2.00 -12.82
CA ARG A 186 -5.38 -0.97 -12.15
C ARG A 186 -5.96 0.39 -12.57
N LYS A 187 -6.69 1.02 -11.64
CA LYS A 187 -7.41 2.25 -11.92
C LYS A 187 -6.44 3.44 -11.99
N SER A 188 -6.82 4.44 -12.77
CA SER A 188 -6.09 5.71 -12.81
C SER A 188 -5.98 6.33 -11.41
N ILE A 189 -4.85 7.00 -11.16
CA ILE A 189 -4.65 7.77 -9.93
C ILE A 189 -5.42 9.11 -9.94
N GLY A 190 -6.13 9.41 -11.02
CA GLY A 190 -6.91 10.64 -11.15
C GLY A 190 -6.07 11.89 -11.43
N THR A 191 -6.68 13.05 -11.23
CA THR A 191 -6.02 14.35 -11.38
C THR A 191 -5.28 14.70 -10.10
N LEU A 192 -4.01 15.02 -10.22
CA LEU A 192 -3.14 15.42 -9.10
C LEU A 192 -3.03 16.93 -9.01
N SER A 193 -2.93 17.46 -7.78
CA SER A 193 -2.53 18.84 -7.53
C SER A 193 -1.05 19.06 -7.90
N ALA A 194 -0.63 20.32 -7.98
CA ALA A 194 0.80 20.63 -8.21
C ALA A 194 1.71 20.05 -7.11
N PHE A 195 1.29 20.14 -5.85
CA PHE A 195 2.00 19.54 -4.72
C PHE A 195 2.14 18.01 -4.90
N GLU A 196 1.04 17.34 -5.23
CA GLU A 196 1.01 15.88 -5.42
C GLU A 196 1.87 15.43 -6.61
N LYS A 197 1.86 16.16 -7.72
CA LYS A 197 2.74 15.89 -8.87
C LYS A 197 4.23 16.00 -8.49
N ASN A 198 4.60 17.06 -7.79
CA ASN A 198 5.98 17.25 -7.35
C ASN A 198 6.40 16.16 -6.35
N ALA A 199 5.53 15.80 -5.41
CA ALA A 199 5.79 14.73 -4.45
C ALA A 199 5.94 13.37 -5.14
N LEU A 200 5.10 13.07 -6.13
CA LEU A 200 5.20 11.86 -6.93
C LEU A 200 6.55 11.77 -7.66
N GLU A 201 6.92 12.80 -8.38
CA GLU A 201 8.19 12.85 -9.11
C GLU A 201 9.38 12.71 -8.15
N GLY A 202 9.34 13.40 -7.01
CA GLY A 202 10.42 13.39 -6.02
C GLY A 202 10.61 12.06 -5.29
N MET A 203 9.59 11.20 -5.24
CA MET A 203 9.66 9.93 -4.53
C MET A 203 10.06 8.73 -5.40
N LEU A 204 9.99 8.85 -6.72
CA LEU A 204 10.17 7.72 -7.63
C LEU A 204 11.55 7.08 -7.53
N ASP A 205 12.60 7.85 -7.39
CA ASP A 205 13.96 7.31 -7.25
C ASP A 205 14.10 6.47 -5.98
N THR A 206 13.54 6.91 -4.87
CA THR A 206 13.53 6.15 -3.62
C THR A 206 12.75 4.85 -3.78
N LEU A 207 11.57 4.91 -4.37
CA LEU A 207 10.75 3.73 -4.62
C LEU A 207 11.47 2.72 -5.52
N LYS A 208 12.09 3.17 -6.59
CA LYS A 208 12.86 2.30 -7.50
C LYS A 208 14.06 1.64 -6.83
N LYS A 209 14.76 2.35 -5.94
CA LYS A 209 15.84 1.77 -5.14
C LYS A 209 15.34 0.69 -4.19
N ASP A 210 14.22 0.94 -3.52
CA ASP A 210 13.60 -0.05 -2.64
C ASP A 210 13.22 -1.33 -3.39
N ILE A 211 12.70 -1.19 -4.60
CA ILE A 211 12.33 -2.31 -5.47
C ILE A 211 13.58 -3.07 -5.91
N ALA A 212 14.59 -2.37 -6.41
CA ALA A 212 15.84 -2.99 -6.88
C ALA A 212 16.51 -3.82 -5.79
N LEU A 213 16.48 -3.35 -4.54
CA LEU A 213 17.01 -4.08 -3.39
C LEU A 213 16.32 -5.43 -3.18
N GLY A 214 15.07 -5.58 -3.57
CA GLY A 214 14.31 -6.83 -3.49
C GLY A 214 14.50 -7.75 -4.69
N GLU A 215 15.02 -7.23 -5.79
CA GLU A 215 15.29 -7.98 -7.02
C GLU A 215 16.65 -8.69 -7.01
N GLU A 216 17.58 -8.27 -6.12
CA GLU A 216 18.89 -8.89 -5.93
C GLU A 216 18.78 -10.24 -5.17
#